data_28b1064aff980d4de27c1ac30a45728d
#
_entry.id   28b1064aff980d4de27c1ac30a45728d
#
_cell.length_a   1.000
_cell.length_b   1.000
_cell.length_c   1.000
_cell.angle_alpha   90.00
_cell.angle_beta   90.00
_cell.angle_gamma   90.00
#
_symmetry.space_group_name_H-M   'P 1'
#
loop_
_entity.id
_entity.type
_entity.pdbx_description
1 polymer ?
#
loop_
_entity_poly.entity_id
_entity_poly.type
_entity_poly.pdbx_seq_one_letter_code
_entity_poly.pdbx_strand_id
1 'polypeptide(L)'
;TYYKYRNRDIAATWEGDTDQPGVEIAETISNTLMDAYMKPAEKGGVSELYIVYTEFINMVVQKVRVLRMLPVEVVEAKVESGPGMSRESEGDNAASSKVRPLYRFEPSLDKVMDAILPKYIQSRIHECLLEAAASETASRQNAMHTATENARNLIDSLTRKMNASRQASITQELTE
;
A
#
# COMPACT_ATOMS: atom_id res chain seq x y z
N THR A 1 4.86 -13.90 -11.96
CA THR A 1 4.37 -14.57 -13.19
C THR A 1 4.45 -13.64 -14.39
N TYR A 2 3.93 -12.39 -14.32
CA TYR A 2 3.92 -11.43 -15.44
C TYR A 2 5.32 -11.08 -15.97
N TYR A 3 6.25 -10.72 -15.09
CA TYR A 3 7.61 -10.36 -15.47
C TYR A 3 8.40 -11.54 -16.02
N LYS A 4 8.22 -12.74 -15.45
CA LYS A 4 8.80 -14.00 -15.99
C LYS A 4 8.29 -14.27 -17.42
N TYR A 5 6.98 -14.08 -17.67
CA TYR A 5 6.40 -14.25 -18.99
C TYR A 5 6.92 -13.25 -20.02
N ARG A 6 7.25 -12.04 -19.58
CA ARG A 6 7.79 -10.97 -20.45
C ARG A 6 9.32 -11.01 -20.57
N ASN A 7 10.00 -12.02 -20.01
CA ASN A 7 11.47 -12.11 -20.00
C ASN A 7 12.14 -10.84 -19.48
N ARG A 8 11.58 -10.24 -18.44
CA ARG A 8 12.21 -9.11 -17.75
C ARG A 8 13.07 -9.62 -16.60
N ASP A 9 14.24 -9.01 -16.44
CA ASP A 9 15.16 -9.34 -15.36
C ASP A 9 14.50 -9.07 -14.02
N ILE A 10 14.58 -10.07 -13.14
CA ILE A 10 14.05 -10.04 -11.78
C ILE A 10 15.22 -10.31 -10.85
N ALA A 11 15.59 -9.33 -10.03
CA ALA A 11 16.70 -9.46 -9.11
C ALA A 11 16.40 -10.44 -7.96
N ALA A 12 15.17 -10.41 -7.41
CA ALA A 12 14.73 -11.30 -6.36
C ALA A 12 13.21 -11.51 -6.40
N THR A 13 12.76 -12.64 -5.88
CA THR A 13 11.33 -12.96 -5.70
C THR A 13 11.15 -13.54 -4.31
N TRP A 14 10.11 -13.08 -3.63
CA TRP A 14 9.70 -13.61 -2.33
C TRP A 14 8.32 -14.24 -2.48
N GLU A 15 8.18 -15.43 -1.94
CA GLU A 15 6.91 -16.15 -1.89
C GLU A 15 6.46 -16.22 -0.43
N GLY A 16 5.19 -15.95 -0.18
CA GLY A 16 4.62 -15.96 1.15
C GLY A 16 3.10 -15.79 1.11
N ASP A 17 2.51 -15.73 2.28
CA ASP A 17 1.10 -15.47 2.44
C ASP A 17 0.80 -14.01 2.09
N THR A 18 0.06 -13.80 0.99
CA THR A 18 -0.33 -12.45 0.55
C THR A 18 -1.48 -11.89 1.36
N ASP A 19 -2.28 -12.73 2.01
CA ASP A 19 -3.43 -12.30 2.81
C ASP A 19 -3.01 -11.79 4.21
N GLN A 20 -1.90 -12.35 4.74
CA GLN A 20 -1.35 -11.95 6.05
C GLN A 20 0.18 -11.81 5.99
N PRO A 21 0.71 -10.74 5.36
CA PRO A 21 2.14 -10.54 5.27
C PRO A 21 2.75 -10.31 6.65
N GLY A 22 3.67 -11.21 7.06
CA GLY A 22 4.38 -11.12 8.32
C GLY A 22 5.47 -10.04 8.31
N VAL A 23 5.88 -9.60 9.50
CA VAL A 23 7.00 -8.65 9.66
C VAL A 23 8.32 -9.24 9.16
N GLU A 24 8.49 -10.56 9.27
CA GLU A 24 9.71 -11.27 8.84
C GLU A 24 9.98 -11.15 7.33
N ILE A 25 8.91 -11.19 6.53
CA ILE A 25 9.01 -11.01 5.08
C ILE A 25 9.44 -9.58 4.74
N ALA A 26 8.88 -8.60 5.44
CA ALA A 26 9.25 -7.19 5.26
C ALA A 26 10.71 -6.94 5.66
N GLU A 27 11.20 -7.61 6.70
CA GLU A 27 12.60 -7.55 7.11
C GLU A 27 13.53 -8.14 6.05
N THR A 28 13.20 -9.32 5.53
CA THR A 28 13.99 -9.98 4.49
C THR A 28 14.06 -9.13 3.22
N ILE A 29 12.93 -8.55 2.80
CA ILE A 29 12.87 -7.64 1.66
C ILE A 29 13.71 -6.39 1.92
N SER A 30 13.54 -5.76 3.10
CA SER A 30 14.28 -4.57 3.48
C SER A 30 15.79 -4.79 3.45
N ASN A 31 16.26 -5.88 4.03
CA ASN A 31 17.69 -6.21 4.05
C ASN A 31 18.24 -6.39 2.63
N THR A 32 17.53 -7.11 1.78
CA THR A 32 17.95 -7.31 0.38
C THR A 32 18.01 -6.00 -0.40
N LEU A 33 17.05 -5.11 -0.20
CA LEU A 33 16.98 -3.81 -0.87
C LEU A 33 18.06 -2.85 -0.34
N MET A 34 18.30 -2.86 0.97
CA MET A 34 19.38 -2.06 1.58
C MET A 34 20.75 -2.53 1.10
N ASP A 35 20.98 -3.83 1.01
CA ASP A 35 22.22 -4.38 0.46
C ASP A 35 22.42 -3.95 -1.00
N ALA A 36 21.37 -3.91 -1.81
CA ALA A 36 21.46 -3.44 -3.19
C ALA A 36 21.72 -1.93 -3.26
N TYR A 37 21.15 -1.14 -2.36
CA TYR A 37 21.35 0.31 -2.29
C TYR A 37 22.76 0.68 -1.82
N MET A 38 23.33 -0.07 -0.87
CA MET A 38 24.68 0.18 -0.34
C MET A 38 25.81 -0.27 -1.27
N LYS A 39 25.50 -1.05 -2.30
CA LYS A 39 26.51 -1.48 -3.29
C LYS A 39 26.91 -0.31 -4.19
N PRO A 40 28.20 -0.20 -4.56
CA PRO A 40 28.65 0.75 -5.58
C PRO A 40 27.95 0.50 -6.92
N ALA A 41 27.67 1.57 -7.67
CA ALA A 41 27.04 1.47 -8.99
C ALA A 41 27.78 0.53 -9.97
N GLU A 42 29.11 0.50 -9.89
CA GLU A 42 29.97 -0.39 -10.70
C GLU A 42 29.73 -1.90 -10.43
N LYS A 43 29.17 -2.24 -9.27
CA LYS A 43 28.86 -3.61 -8.84
C LYS A 43 27.36 -3.92 -8.89
N GLY A 44 26.61 -3.14 -9.66
CA GLY A 44 25.14 -3.34 -9.79
C GLY A 44 24.35 -2.76 -8.63
N GLY A 45 24.87 -1.74 -7.95
CA GLY A 45 24.15 -0.97 -6.95
C GLY A 45 23.06 -0.10 -7.58
N VAL A 46 22.02 0.21 -6.80
CA VAL A 46 20.89 1.06 -7.21
C VAL A 46 20.99 2.41 -6.51
N SER A 47 20.69 3.49 -7.24
CA SER A 47 20.70 4.86 -6.70
C SER A 47 19.36 5.32 -6.13
N GLU A 48 18.26 4.72 -6.59
CA GLU A 48 16.91 5.05 -6.18
C GLU A 48 16.09 3.78 -5.98
N LEU A 49 15.21 3.81 -5.00
CA LEU A 49 14.30 2.72 -4.69
C LEU A 49 12.86 3.22 -4.70
N TYR A 50 12.04 2.59 -5.53
CA TYR A 50 10.61 2.86 -5.62
C TYR A 50 9.82 1.61 -5.27
N ILE A 51 8.74 1.80 -4.50
CA ILE A 51 7.74 0.77 -4.24
C ILE A 51 6.48 1.13 -5.01
N VAL A 52 5.97 0.17 -5.77
CA VAL A 52 4.67 0.27 -6.46
C VAL A 52 3.72 -0.71 -5.79
N TYR A 53 2.65 -0.19 -5.22
CA TYR A 53 1.66 -0.98 -4.49
C TYR A 53 0.26 -0.42 -4.67
N THR A 54 -0.75 -1.13 -4.20
CA THR A 54 -2.13 -0.69 -4.23
C THR A 54 -2.53 -0.18 -2.84
N GLU A 55 -2.73 1.13 -2.74
CA GLU A 55 -3.20 1.82 -1.54
C GLU A 55 -4.69 1.52 -1.31
N PHE A 56 -5.03 1.12 -0.10
CA PHE A 56 -6.40 0.89 0.32
C PHE A 56 -7.05 2.19 0.81
N ILE A 57 -8.01 2.73 0.06
CA ILE A 57 -8.78 3.91 0.46
C ILE A 57 -10.07 3.49 1.15
N ASN A 58 -10.83 2.60 0.51
CA ASN A 58 -12.05 2.00 1.04
C ASN A 58 -12.38 0.70 0.28
N MET A 59 -13.45 0.03 0.68
CA MET A 59 -13.88 -1.25 0.09
C MET A 59 -14.15 -1.19 -1.42
N VAL A 60 -14.45 -0.01 -1.96
CA VAL A 60 -14.81 0.17 -3.37
C VAL A 60 -13.66 0.75 -4.18
N VAL A 61 -12.84 1.60 -3.56
CA VAL A 61 -11.80 2.38 -4.24
C VAL A 61 -10.43 1.97 -3.72
N GLN A 62 -9.61 1.44 -4.62
CA GLN A 62 -8.19 1.18 -4.43
C GLN A 62 -7.42 1.93 -5.52
N LYS A 63 -6.25 2.46 -5.17
CA LYS A 63 -5.41 3.21 -6.11
C LYS A 63 -4.00 2.67 -6.16
N VAL A 64 -3.46 2.57 -7.35
CA VAL A 64 -2.03 2.29 -7.52
C VAL A 64 -1.24 3.53 -7.09
N ARG A 65 -0.27 3.31 -6.19
CA ARG A 65 0.63 4.33 -5.68
C ARG A 65 2.08 3.95 -5.95
N VAL A 66 2.87 4.93 -6.31
CA VAL A 66 4.32 4.83 -6.46
C VAL A 66 4.94 5.65 -5.35
N LEU A 67 5.71 5.01 -4.50
CA LEU A 67 6.38 5.64 -3.38
C LEU A 67 7.90 5.56 -3.58
N ARG A 68 8.58 6.70 -3.57
CA ARG A 68 10.04 6.72 -3.51
C ARG A 68 10.47 6.48 -2.06
N MET A 69 11.19 5.38 -1.86
CA MET A 69 11.69 4.99 -0.53
C MET A 69 13.07 5.56 -0.25
N LEU A 70 13.94 5.53 -1.25
CA LEU A 70 15.31 6.01 -1.14
C LEU A 70 15.68 6.85 -2.39
N PRO A 71 16.47 7.91 -2.23
CA PRO A 71 16.86 8.53 -0.97
C PRO A 71 15.67 9.15 -0.20
N VAL A 72 15.77 9.19 1.13
CA VAL A 72 14.75 9.82 1.97
C VAL A 72 14.84 11.33 1.79
N GLU A 73 13.73 11.97 1.45
CA GLU A 73 13.64 13.44 1.43
C GLU A 73 13.30 13.97 2.82
N VAL A 74 14.20 14.78 3.35
CA VAL A 74 13.92 15.53 4.58
C VAL A 74 13.19 16.81 4.17
N VAL A 75 11.90 16.88 4.46
CA VAL A 75 11.11 18.10 4.27
C VAL A 75 11.13 18.85 5.58
N GLU A 76 11.75 20.04 5.58
CA GLU A 76 11.59 20.96 6.70
C GLU A 76 10.13 21.42 6.71
N ALA A 77 9.35 20.88 7.64
CA ALA A 77 8.01 21.39 7.89
C ALA A 77 8.13 22.83 8.38
N LYS A 78 7.82 23.81 7.53
CA LYS A 78 7.50 25.16 8.02
C LYS A 78 6.32 24.98 8.96
N VAL A 79 6.57 25.17 10.26
CA VAL A 79 5.49 25.28 11.24
C VAL A 79 4.73 26.54 10.85
N GLU A 80 3.68 26.39 10.07
CA GLU A 80 2.70 27.44 9.89
C GLU A 80 2.08 27.67 11.27
N SER A 81 2.43 28.80 11.86
CA SER A 81 1.79 29.31 13.07
C SER A 81 0.31 29.40 12.75
N GLY A 82 -0.50 28.50 13.36
CA GLY A 82 -1.93 28.50 13.18
C GLY A 82 -2.53 29.88 13.51
N PRO A 83 -3.61 30.29 12.87
CA PRO A 83 -4.25 31.58 13.12
C PRO A 83 -4.83 31.58 14.54
N GLY A 84 -4.09 32.14 15.50
CA GLY A 84 -4.55 32.22 16.88
C GLY A 84 -3.53 32.62 17.91
N MET A 85 -2.28 32.88 17.53
CA MET A 85 -1.27 33.36 18.50
C MET A 85 -0.57 34.60 17.99
N SER A 86 -1.37 35.68 17.89
CA SER A 86 -0.86 37.04 17.91
C SER A 86 -0.29 37.33 19.31
N ARG A 87 1.01 37.25 19.45
CA ARG A 87 1.73 37.90 20.51
C ARG A 87 2.29 39.20 19.96
N GLU A 88 1.48 40.27 20.12
CA GLU A 88 2.00 41.59 20.26
C GLU A 88 2.84 41.63 21.56
N SER A 89 4.12 41.71 21.40
CA SER A 89 5.02 42.28 22.42
C SER A 89 6.13 43.01 21.69
N GLU A 90 5.91 44.29 21.48
CA GLU A 90 6.98 45.26 21.35
C GLU A 90 7.88 45.12 22.57
N GLY A 91 9.17 44.89 22.35
CA GLY A 91 10.18 44.78 23.39
C GLY A 91 11.48 44.27 22.84
N ASP A 92 12.31 45.22 22.44
CA ASP A 92 13.70 45.12 22.07
C ASP A 92 14.47 44.13 22.96
N ASN A 93 14.78 42.96 22.41
CA ASN A 93 15.95 42.13 22.70
C ASN A 93 15.90 40.87 21.85
N ALA A 94 16.70 40.84 20.80
CA ALA A 94 16.97 39.72 19.95
C ALA A 94 17.69 38.57 20.68
N ALA A 95 16.99 37.92 21.60
CA ALA A 95 17.32 36.58 22.05
C ALA A 95 16.40 35.65 21.32
N SER A 96 16.88 35.07 20.19
CA SER A 96 16.23 33.97 19.50
C SER A 96 15.71 33.01 20.57
N SER A 97 14.39 32.89 20.69
CA SER A 97 13.76 31.85 21.52
C SER A 97 14.16 30.52 20.90
N LYS A 98 15.32 30.02 21.29
CA LYS A 98 15.73 28.65 20.99
C LYS A 98 14.66 27.76 21.59
N VAL A 99 13.73 27.31 20.75
CA VAL A 99 12.83 26.23 21.12
C VAL A 99 13.72 25.10 21.62
N ARG A 100 13.69 24.87 22.95
CA ARG A 100 14.47 23.77 23.50
C ARG A 100 13.92 22.48 22.97
N PRO A 101 14.75 21.62 22.32
CA PRO A 101 14.31 20.35 21.84
C PRO A 101 13.76 19.53 23.03
N LEU A 102 12.58 18.94 22.83
CA LEU A 102 11.92 18.09 23.85
C LEU A 102 12.73 16.83 24.15
N TYR A 103 13.58 16.41 23.21
CA TYR A 103 14.34 15.18 23.27
C TYR A 103 15.83 15.46 23.18
N ARG A 104 16.60 14.67 23.93
CA ARG A 104 18.05 14.63 23.85
C ARG A 104 18.46 13.32 23.18
N PHE A 105 19.31 13.40 22.16
CA PHE A 105 19.79 12.24 21.42
C PHE A 105 21.13 11.78 22.02
N GLU A 106 21.23 10.48 22.32
CA GLU A 106 22.45 9.85 22.84
C GLU A 106 22.79 8.63 22.01
N PRO A 107 24.06 8.45 21.57
CA PRO A 107 25.21 9.30 21.81
C PRO A 107 25.29 10.53 20.90
N SER A 108 24.68 10.51 19.70
CA SER A 108 24.57 11.63 18.75
C SER A 108 23.37 11.43 17.83
N LEU A 109 22.87 12.53 17.25
CA LEU A 109 21.75 12.46 16.28
C LEU A 109 22.06 11.52 15.12
N ASP A 110 23.26 11.61 14.52
CA ASP A 110 23.65 10.82 13.35
C ASP A 110 23.60 9.32 13.65
N LYS A 111 24.16 8.88 14.79
CA LYS A 111 24.14 7.47 15.19
C LYS A 111 22.72 6.96 15.46
N VAL A 112 21.87 7.81 16.00
CA VAL A 112 20.45 7.46 16.23
C VAL A 112 19.72 7.33 14.88
N MET A 113 19.98 8.25 13.94
CA MET A 113 19.40 8.18 12.59
C MET A 113 19.86 6.93 11.84
N ASP A 114 21.15 6.60 11.88
CA ASP A 114 21.68 5.37 11.26
C ASP A 114 21.02 4.09 11.80
N ALA A 115 20.65 4.09 13.07
CA ALA A 115 19.97 2.93 13.68
C ALA A 115 18.46 2.89 13.38
N ILE A 116 17.82 4.05 13.19
CA ILE A 116 16.37 4.15 12.96
C ILE A 116 16.01 3.97 11.49
N LEU A 117 16.82 4.49 10.55
CA LEU A 117 16.52 4.45 9.12
C LEU A 117 16.22 3.05 8.58
N PRO A 118 16.99 1.99 8.88
CA PRO A 118 16.66 0.65 8.42
C PRO A 118 15.30 0.16 8.93
N LYS A 119 14.98 0.46 10.21
CA LYS A 119 13.70 0.09 10.81
C LYS A 119 12.53 0.86 10.20
N TYR A 120 12.75 2.13 9.86
CA TYR A 120 11.77 2.93 9.15
C TYR A 120 11.45 2.31 7.78
N ILE A 121 12.47 1.94 7.01
CA ILE A 121 12.29 1.31 5.68
C ILE A 121 11.55 -0.02 5.83
N GLN A 122 11.93 -0.87 6.78
CA GLN A 122 11.24 -2.12 7.09
C GLN A 122 9.76 -1.90 7.42
N SER A 123 9.47 -0.92 8.28
CA SER A 123 8.10 -0.57 8.67
C SER A 123 7.27 -0.07 7.49
N ARG A 124 7.85 0.77 6.63
CA ARG A 124 7.18 1.27 5.42
C ARG A 124 6.90 0.16 4.40
N ILE A 125 7.83 -0.78 4.23
CA ILE A 125 7.60 -1.95 3.38
C ILE A 125 6.44 -2.79 3.93
N HIS A 126 6.44 -3.04 5.24
CA HIS A 126 5.37 -3.81 5.89
C HIS A 126 4.01 -3.12 5.75
N GLU A 127 3.95 -1.81 5.92
CA GLU A 127 2.74 -1.00 5.68
C GLU A 127 2.22 -1.17 4.24
N CYS A 128 3.10 -1.04 3.24
CA CYS A 128 2.73 -1.23 1.84
C CYS A 128 2.20 -2.65 1.54
N LEU A 129 2.78 -3.67 2.19
CA LEU A 129 2.31 -5.06 2.07
C LEU A 129 0.93 -5.25 2.67
N LEU A 130 0.67 -4.67 3.86
CA LEU A 130 -0.64 -4.72 4.51
C LEU A 130 -1.73 -4.00 3.71
N GLU A 131 -1.42 -2.81 3.17
CA GLU A 131 -2.35 -2.08 2.32
C GLU A 131 -2.67 -2.84 1.03
N ALA A 132 -1.66 -3.47 0.42
CA ALA A 132 -1.87 -4.31 -0.76
C ALA A 132 -2.74 -5.53 -0.45
N ALA A 133 -2.52 -6.20 0.69
CA ALA A 133 -3.33 -7.33 1.15
C ALA A 133 -4.79 -6.92 1.41
N ALA A 134 -5.00 -5.80 2.08
CA ALA A 134 -6.33 -5.24 2.32
C ALA A 134 -7.05 -4.89 1.00
N SER A 135 -6.33 -4.29 0.05
CA SER A 135 -6.86 -3.95 -1.28
C SER A 135 -7.25 -5.19 -2.09
N GLU A 136 -6.43 -6.24 -2.04
CA GLU A 136 -6.72 -7.51 -2.69
C GLU A 136 -7.97 -8.16 -2.11
N THR A 137 -8.07 -8.23 -0.78
CA THR A 137 -9.22 -8.80 -0.09
C THR A 137 -10.51 -8.03 -0.39
N ALA A 138 -10.46 -6.70 -0.40
CA ALA A 138 -11.61 -5.87 -0.77
C ALA A 138 -12.06 -6.09 -2.22
N SER A 139 -11.10 -6.14 -3.16
CA SER A 139 -11.39 -6.40 -4.56
C SER A 139 -12.00 -7.80 -4.77
N ARG A 140 -11.49 -8.81 -4.08
CA ARG A 140 -12.02 -10.19 -4.09
C ARG A 140 -13.45 -10.21 -3.57
N GLN A 141 -13.72 -9.52 -2.45
CA GLN A 141 -15.07 -9.44 -1.88
C GLN A 141 -16.05 -8.78 -2.85
N ASN A 142 -15.69 -7.68 -3.49
CA ASN A 142 -16.54 -7.00 -4.48
C ASN A 142 -16.81 -7.90 -5.69
N ALA A 143 -15.79 -8.60 -6.20
CA ALA A 143 -15.93 -9.54 -7.31
C ALA A 143 -16.88 -10.68 -6.96
N MET A 144 -16.77 -11.25 -5.75
CA MET A 144 -17.64 -12.33 -5.29
C MET A 144 -19.08 -11.85 -5.04
N HIS A 145 -19.26 -10.63 -4.55
CA HIS A 145 -20.59 -10.03 -4.40
C HIS A 145 -21.28 -9.89 -5.77
N THR A 146 -20.60 -9.29 -6.74
CA THR A 146 -21.09 -9.12 -8.10
C THR A 146 -21.38 -10.48 -8.77
N ALA A 147 -20.51 -11.46 -8.60
CA ALA A 147 -20.73 -12.82 -9.12
C ALA A 147 -21.99 -13.46 -8.51
N THR A 148 -22.22 -13.26 -7.20
CA THR A 148 -23.41 -13.77 -6.51
C THR A 148 -24.69 -13.12 -7.04
N GLU A 149 -24.68 -11.81 -7.25
CA GLU A 149 -25.84 -11.10 -7.83
C GLU A 149 -26.14 -11.56 -9.26
N ASN A 150 -25.08 -11.70 -10.09
CA ASN A 150 -25.24 -12.21 -11.44
C ASN A 150 -25.80 -13.64 -11.48
N ALA A 151 -25.34 -14.50 -10.56
CA ALA A 151 -25.86 -15.85 -10.42
C ALA A 151 -27.35 -15.86 -10.03
N ARG A 152 -27.78 -15.02 -9.09
CA ARG A 152 -29.19 -14.87 -8.71
C ARG A 152 -30.06 -14.43 -9.90
N ASN A 153 -29.62 -13.40 -10.62
CA ASN A 153 -30.34 -12.89 -11.79
C ASN A 153 -30.45 -13.97 -12.88
N LEU A 154 -29.42 -14.80 -13.07
CA LEU A 154 -29.47 -15.91 -14.00
C LEU A 154 -30.44 -17.00 -13.57
N ILE A 155 -30.46 -17.37 -12.28
CA ILE A 155 -31.39 -18.33 -11.71
C ILE A 155 -32.84 -17.86 -11.92
N ASP A 156 -33.13 -16.58 -11.63
CA ASP A 156 -34.47 -16.01 -11.84
C ASP A 156 -34.89 -16.04 -13.32
N SER A 157 -33.97 -15.69 -14.19
CA SER A 157 -34.21 -15.74 -15.66
C SER A 157 -34.51 -17.17 -16.14
N LEU A 158 -33.69 -18.15 -15.72
CA LEU A 158 -33.87 -19.56 -16.08
C LEU A 158 -35.14 -20.11 -15.49
N THR A 159 -35.51 -19.74 -14.24
CA THR A 159 -36.77 -20.16 -13.61
C THR A 159 -37.99 -19.67 -14.39
N ARG A 160 -37.96 -18.41 -14.83
CA ARG A 160 -39.02 -17.85 -15.69
C ARG A 160 -39.12 -18.57 -17.02
N LYS A 161 -38.00 -18.85 -17.68
CA LYS A 161 -37.96 -19.61 -18.95
C LYS A 161 -38.49 -21.03 -18.76
N MET A 162 -38.09 -21.71 -17.69
CA MET A 162 -38.56 -23.04 -17.34
C MET A 162 -40.09 -23.06 -17.14
N ASN A 163 -40.63 -22.13 -16.38
CA ASN A 163 -42.07 -22.04 -16.13
C ASN A 163 -42.84 -21.72 -17.40
N ALA A 164 -42.34 -20.81 -18.27
CA ALA A 164 -42.95 -20.51 -19.56
C ALA A 164 -42.96 -21.75 -20.50
N SER A 165 -41.83 -22.47 -20.56
CA SER A 165 -41.74 -23.69 -21.34
C SER A 165 -42.70 -24.77 -20.83
N ARG A 166 -42.80 -24.97 -19.52
CA ARG A 166 -43.72 -25.91 -18.90
C ARG A 166 -45.17 -25.56 -19.22
N GLN A 167 -45.55 -24.26 -19.10
CA GLN A 167 -46.89 -23.80 -19.45
C GLN A 167 -47.21 -24.04 -20.93
N ALA A 168 -46.26 -23.77 -21.83
CA ALA A 168 -46.43 -24.03 -23.27
C ALA A 168 -46.63 -25.50 -23.55
N SER A 169 -45.86 -26.39 -22.91
CA SER A 169 -46.00 -27.85 -23.07
C SER A 169 -47.36 -28.33 -22.59
N ILE A 170 -47.82 -27.90 -21.43
CA ILE A 170 -49.16 -28.24 -20.89
C ILE A 170 -50.26 -27.72 -21.82
N THR A 171 -50.13 -26.54 -22.38
CA THR A 171 -51.13 -25.99 -23.32
C THR A 171 -51.17 -26.77 -24.60
N GLN A 172 -50.00 -27.23 -25.12
CA GLN A 172 -49.92 -28.07 -26.31
C GLN A 172 -50.57 -29.43 -26.08
N GLU A 173 -50.30 -30.07 -24.95
CA GLU A 173 -50.92 -31.34 -24.59
C GLU A 173 -52.45 -31.27 -24.43
N LEU A 174 -52.98 -30.11 -24.04
CA LEU A 174 -54.43 -29.90 -23.91
C LEU A 174 -55.13 -29.60 -25.25
N THR A 175 -54.36 -29.21 -26.27
CA THR A 175 -54.91 -28.81 -27.58
C THR A 175 -54.76 -29.92 -28.63
N GLU A 176 -54.01 -30.96 -28.35
CA GLU A 176 -53.97 -32.24 -29.15
C GLU A 176 -55.07 -33.20 -28.64
#